data_c976bf25095cbb122209083769f6c57e
#
_entry.id   c976bf25095cbb122209083769f6c57e
#
_cell.length_a   1.000
_cell.length_b   1.000
_cell.length_c   1.000
_cell.angle_alpha   90.00
_cell.angle_beta   90.00
_cell.angle_gamma   90.00
#
_symmetry.space_group_name_H-M   'P 1'
#
loop_
_entity.id
_entity.type
_entity.pdbx_description
1 polymer ?
#
loop_
_entity_poly.entity_id
_entity_poly.type
_entity_poly.pdbx_seq_one_letter_code
_entity_poly.pdbx_strand_id
1 'polypeptide(L)'
;IMAKKSKDVKFTKDELNSIEELRNNYNSVTNALGMLEVSRMQTEKRLETIEGDKIRLETQYEQLTMVEKELINSLTEKYGQGSIDINSGVFTPVK
;
A
#
# COMPACT_ATOMS: atom_id res chain seq x y z
N ILE A 1 -19.53 36.68 44.62
CA ILE A 1 -19.92 36.32 44.36
C ILE A 1 -20.45 35.55 44.27
N MET A 2 -20.61 35.38 44.44
CA MET A 2 -20.94 34.60 44.28
C MET A 2 -21.67 34.10 43.88
N ALA A 3 -21.37 33.83 43.87
CA ALA A 3 -22.03 33.16 43.09
C ALA A 3 -23.33 32.85 43.46
N LYS A 4 -24.04 33.06 42.75
CA LYS A 4 -25.22 32.76 43.05
C LYS A 4 -25.34 31.33 43.27
N LYS A 5 -25.96 30.99 44.28
CA LYS A 5 -26.17 29.67 44.54
C LYS A 5 -27.12 29.20 43.66
N SER A 6 -26.79 28.32 42.84
CA SER A 6 -27.74 27.84 41.89
C SER A 6 -28.56 26.75 42.50
N LYS A 7 -29.77 26.70 42.07
CA LYS A 7 -30.62 25.62 42.42
C LYS A 7 -30.38 24.55 41.43
N ASP A 8 -30.43 23.36 41.88
CA ASP A 8 -30.31 22.21 40.99
C ASP A 8 -31.54 22.21 40.07
N VAL A 9 -31.27 22.11 38.79
CA VAL A 9 -32.30 22.04 37.79
C VAL A 9 -32.20 20.73 37.09
N LYS A 10 -33.32 20.03 36.99
CA LYS A 10 -33.32 18.76 36.30
C LYS A 10 -33.72 18.94 34.87
N PHE A 11 -33.05 18.23 34.00
CA PHE A 11 -33.48 18.21 32.61
C PHE A 11 -34.79 17.45 32.49
N THR A 12 -35.53 17.79 31.50
CA THR A 12 -36.72 17.02 31.16
C THR A 12 -36.30 15.68 30.56
N LYS A 13 -37.23 14.76 30.49
CA LYS A 13 -36.98 13.46 29.94
C LYS A 13 -36.54 13.55 28.49
N ASP A 14 -37.17 14.40 27.72
CA ASP A 14 -36.82 14.60 26.32
C ASP A 14 -35.42 15.17 26.17
N GLU A 15 -35.06 16.09 27.04
CA GLU A 15 -33.74 16.68 27.02
C GLU A 15 -32.67 15.65 27.34
N LEU A 16 -32.93 14.80 28.33
CA LEU A 16 -32.00 13.72 28.67
C LEU A 16 -31.84 12.73 27.51
N ASN A 17 -32.92 12.39 26.88
CA ASN A 17 -32.88 11.50 25.72
C ASN A 17 -32.06 12.11 24.60
N SER A 18 -32.21 13.39 24.36
CA SER A 18 -31.43 14.10 23.34
C SER A 18 -29.95 14.10 23.66
N ILE A 19 -29.63 14.31 24.94
CA ILE A 19 -28.22 14.29 25.37
C ILE A 19 -27.61 12.91 25.19
N GLU A 20 -28.35 11.87 25.60
CA GLU A 20 -27.87 10.50 25.44
C GLU A 20 -27.67 10.13 23.99
N GLU A 21 -28.62 10.50 23.15
CA GLU A 21 -28.54 10.24 21.73
C GLU A 21 -27.33 10.93 21.12
N LEU A 22 -27.13 12.19 21.48
CA LEU A 22 -25.97 12.92 21.01
C LEU A 22 -24.65 12.26 21.45
N ARG A 23 -24.60 11.87 22.72
CA ARG A 23 -23.42 11.19 23.23
C ARG A 23 -23.14 9.88 22.52
N ASN A 24 -24.18 9.09 22.29
CA ASN A 24 -24.06 7.83 21.58
C ASN A 24 -23.59 8.03 20.16
N ASN A 25 -24.10 9.07 19.50
CA ASN A 25 -23.68 9.40 18.15
C ASN A 25 -22.22 9.82 18.11
N TYR A 26 -21.82 10.65 19.07
CA TYR A 26 -20.41 11.04 19.17
C TYR A 26 -19.50 9.83 19.35
N ASN A 27 -19.89 8.93 20.24
CA ASN A 27 -19.10 7.72 20.49
C ASN A 27 -19.01 6.84 19.25
N SER A 28 -20.14 6.67 18.55
CA SER A 28 -20.16 5.86 17.33
C SER A 28 -19.24 6.43 16.27
N VAL A 29 -19.33 7.74 16.05
CA VAL A 29 -18.53 8.40 15.04
C VAL A 29 -17.06 8.38 15.43
N THR A 30 -16.75 8.61 16.70
CA THR A 30 -15.38 8.57 17.19
C THR A 30 -14.76 7.19 16.99
N ASN A 31 -15.53 6.15 17.32
CA ASN A 31 -15.07 4.78 17.12
C ASN A 31 -14.85 4.47 15.64
N ALA A 32 -15.77 4.91 14.79
CA ALA A 32 -15.65 4.70 13.36
C ALA A 32 -14.42 5.41 12.80
N LEU A 33 -14.17 6.63 13.24
CA LEU A 33 -12.98 7.37 12.83
C LEU A 33 -11.71 6.66 13.26
N GLY A 34 -11.72 6.13 14.50
CA GLY A 34 -10.56 5.40 15.00
C GLY A 34 -10.29 4.16 14.17
N MET A 35 -11.34 3.42 13.82
CA MET A 35 -11.20 2.22 12.99
C MET A 35 -10.69 2.55 11.60
N LEU A 36 -11.19 3.64 11.03
CA LEU A 36 -10.72 4.08 9.72
C LEU A 36 -9.25 4.50 9.77
N GLU A 37 -8.85 5.16 10.85
CA GLU A 37 -7.46 5.56 11.00
C GLU A 37 -6.54 4.35 11.08
N VAL A 38 -6.93 3.32 11.81
CA VAL A 38 -6.16 2.09 11.89
C VAL A 38 -6.07 1.44 10.50
N SER A 39 -7.18 1.39 9.78
CA SER A 39 -7.19 0.87 8.40
C SER A 39 -6.25 1.65 7.51
N ARG A 40 -6.26 2.96 7.65
CA ARG A 40 -5.39 3.81 6.85
C ARG A 40 -3.92 3.51 7.13
N MET A 41 -3.58 3.36 8.40
CA MET A 41 -2.21 3.02 8.80
C MET A 41 -1.77 1.69 8.20
N GLN A 42 -2.65 0.70 8.23
CA GLN A 42 -2.36 -0.61 7.67
C GLN A 42 -2.19 -0.55 6.16
N THR A 43 -3.01 0.26 5.51
CA THR A 43 -2.95 0.44 4.06
C THR A 43 -1.65 1.13 3.66
N GLU A 44 -1.23 2.13 4.43
CA GLU A 44 0.03 2.81 4.18
C GLU A 44 1.21 1.86 4.32
N LYS A 45 1.17 1.00 5.34
CA LYS A 45 2.20 0.00 5.52
C LYS A 45 2.26 -0.97 4.36
N ARG A 46 1.11 -1.38 3.88
CA ARG A 46 1.03 -2.26 2.72
C ARG A 46 1.61 -1.59 1.49
N LEU A 47 1.29 -0.31 1.32
CA LEU A 47 1.82 0.47 0.21
C LEU A 47 3.34 0.56 0.25
N GLU A 48 3.89 0.80 1.44
CA GLU A 48 5.35 0.82 1.61
C GLU A 48 5.98 -0.50 1.22
N THR A 49 5.35 -1.61 1.60
CA THR A 49 5.83 -2.94 1.25
C THR A 49 5.82 -3.14 -0.26
N ILE A 50 4.73 -2.73 -0.89
CA ILE A 50 4.59 -2.85 -2.34
C ILE A 50 5.66 -2.02 -3.05
N GLU A 51 5.90 -0.82 -2.58
CA GLU A 51 6.92 0.05 -3.18
C GLU A 51 8.31 -0.52 -3.00
N GLY A 52 8.59 -1.09 -1.83
CA GLY A 52 9.86 -1.76 -1.58
C GLY A 52 10.06 -2.95 -2.50
N ASP A 53 9.01 -3.77 -2.67
CA ASP A 53 9.04 -4.92 -3.56
C ASP A 53 9.26 -4.48 -5.01
N LYS A 54 8.62 -3.39 -5.39
CA LYS A 54 8.77 -2.85 -6.74
C LYS A 54 10.21 -2.46 -7.01
N ILE A 55 10.82 -1.74 -6.08
CA ILE A 55 12.22 -1.32 -6.22
C ILE A 55 13.14 -2.54 -6.33
N ARG A 56 12.90 -3.54 -5.49
CA ARG A 56 13.70 -4.76 -5.52
C ARG A 56 13.57 -5.47 -6.86
N LEU A 57 12.36 -5.56 -7.37
CA LEU A 57 12.12 -6.23 -8.64
C LEU A 57 12.67 -5.42 -9.82
N GLU A 58 12.61 -4.11 -9.74
CA GLU A 58 13.22 -3.25 -10.76
C GLU A 58 14.72 -3.47 -10.81
N THR A 59 15.35 -3.60 -9.65
CA THR A 59 16.79 -3.89 -9.58
C THR A 59 17.10 -5.25 -10.19
N GLN A 60 16.27 -6.25 -9.88
CA GLN A 60 16.45 -7.58 -10.47
C GLN A 60 16.29 -7.55 -11.99
N TYR A 61 15.34 -6.78 -12.45
CA TYR A 61 15.10 -6.63 -13.88
C TYR A 61 16.34 -6.03 -14.58
N GLU A 62 16.91 -4.99 -13.97
CA GLU A 62 18.12 -4.37 -14.51
C GLU A 62 19.28 -5.35 -14.56
N GLN A 63 19.43 -6.15 -13.50
CA GLN A 63 20.48 -7.18 -13.46
C GLN A 63 20.29 -8.21 -14.55
N LEU A 64 19.04 -8.63 -14.77
CA LEU A 64 18.74 -9.59 -15.83
C LEU A 64 19.03 -9.01 -17.20
N THR A 65 18.75 -7.73 -17.39
CA THR A 65 19.05 -7.04 -18.65
C THR A 65 20.54 -7.04 -18.92
N MET A 66 21.34 -6.82 -17.88
CA MET A 66 22.80 -6.84 -18.00
C MET A 66 23.31 -8.24 -18.31
N VAL A 67 22.77 -9.24 -17.62
CA VAL A 67 23.16 -10.64 -17.87
C VAL A 67 22.80 -11.04 -19.29
N GLU A 68 21.62 -10.63 -19.74
CA GLU A 68 21.18 -10.91 -21.11
C GLU A 68 22.13 -10.28 -22.13
N LYS A 69 22.53 -9.05 -21.88
CA LYS A 69 23.44 -8.35 -22.80
C LYS A 69 24.79 -9.04 -22.86
N GLU A 70 25.32 -9.43 -21.71
CA GLU A 70 26.60 -10.14 -21.65
C GLU A 70 26.50 -11.48 -22.37
N LEU A 71 25.41 -12.18 -22.15
CA LEU A 71 25.20 -13.48 -22.78
C LEU A 71 25.12 -13.34 -24.31
N ILE A 72 24.35 -12.36 -24.77
CA ILE A 72 24.22 -12.10 -26.19
C ILE A 72 25.57 -11.74 -26.79
N ASN A 73 26.35 -10.93 -26.10
CA ASN A 73 27.69 -10.56 -26.57
C ASN A 73 28.61 -11.79 -26.66
N SER A 74 28.59 -12.62 -25.62
CA SER A 74 29.38 -13.84 -25.61
C SER A 74 29.02 -14.78 -26.75
N LEU A 75 27.74 -14.96 -26.95
CA LEU A 75 27.25 -15.87 -28.00
C LEU A 75 27.55 -15.29 -29.39
N THR A 76 27.44 -13.98 -29.53
CA THR A 76 27.76 -13.31 -30.79
C THR A 76 29.24 -13.45 -31.14
N GLU A 77 30.10 -13.33 -30.12
CA GLU A 77 31.52 -13.52 -30.33
C GLU A 77 31.86 -14.94 -30.74
N LYS A 78 31.16 -15.89 -30.15
CA LYS A 78 31.45 -17.30 -30.40
C LYS A 78 30.86 -17.80 -31.70
N TYR A 79 29.65 -17.39 -32.02
CA TYR A 79 28.91 -17.94 -33.17
C TYR A 79 28.59 -16.94 -34.28
N GLY A 80 28.89 -15.66 -34.03
CA GLY A 80 28.48 -14.61 -34.94
C GLY A 80 27.01 -14.23 -34.69
N GLN A 81 26.48 -13.44 -35.58
CA GLN A 81 25.10 -13.02 -35.46
C GLN A 81 24.16 -14.06 -36.06
N GLY A 82 23.03 -14.23 -35.42
CA GLY A 82 22.05 -15.21 -35.90
C GLY A 82 20.89 -15.28 -34.95
N SER A 83 20.07 -16.29 -35.15
CA SER A 83 18.91 -16.51 -34.28
C SER A 83 19.06 -17.84 -33.56
N ILE A 84 18.47 -17.87 -32.36
CA ILE A 84 18.53 -19.05 -31.52
C ILE A 84 17.13 -19.60 -31.33
N ASP A 85 16.98 -20.90 -31.54
CA ASP A 85 15.76 -21.59 -31.19
C ASP A 85 16.00 -22.25 -29.84
N ILE A 86 15.44 -21.71 -28.82
CA ILE A 86 15.64 -22.20 -27.46
C ILE A 86 15.13 -23.63 -27.29
N ASN A 87 14.04 -23.94 -27.96
CA ASN A 87 13.44 -25.27 -27.82
C ASN A 87 14.30 -26.39 -28.41
N SER A 88 14.87 -26.12 -29.57
CA SER A 88 15.72 -27.13 -30.24
C SER A 88 17.19 -26.97 -29.91
N GLY A 89 17.58 -25.83 -29.33
CA GLY A 89 18.97 -25.54 -29.07
C GLY A 89 19.79 -25.25 -30.31
N VAL A 90 19.14 -24.90 -31.41
CA VAL A 90 19.81 -24.69 -32.68
C VAL A 90 20.05 -23.21 -32.92
N PHE A 91 21.29 -22.88 -33.33
CA PHE A 91 21.66 -21.55 -33.72
C PHE A 91 21.70 -21.47 -35.24
N THR A 92 21.05 -20.47 -35.80
CA THR A 92 21.04 -20.25 -37.24
C THR A 92 21.77 -18.96 -37.55
N PRO A 93 22.94 -19.02 -38.17
CA PRO A 93 23.69 -17.80 -38.49
C PRO A 93 22.99 -16.93 -39.50
N VAL A 94 23.22 -15.63 -39.40
CA VAL A 94 22.80 -14.69 -40.41
C VAL A 94 23.84 -14.71 -41.50
N LYS A 95 23.36 -14.77 -42.69
CA LYS A 95 24.28 -14.78 -43.82
C LYS A 95 24.73 -13.41 -44.25
#